data_48e8cfd9caf71bc919aa63419fbe835a
#
_entry.id   48e8cfd9caf71bc919aa63419fbe835a
#
_cell.length_a   1.000
_cell.length_b   1.000
_cell.length_c   1.000
_cell.angle_alpha   90.00
_cell.angle_beta   90.00
_cell.angle_gamma   90.00
#
_symmetry.space_group_name_H-M   'P 1'
#
loop_
_entity.id
_entity.type
_entity.pdbx_description
1 polymer ?
#
loop_
_entity_poly.entity_id
_entity_poly.type
_entity_poly.pdbx_seq_one_letter_code
_entity_poly.pdbx_strand_id
1 'polypeptide(L)'
;TGTPHQESQVQLGDRIQINSVDISSGVIHLNMVVQGPIDPLCCPSQPQKQNYWLIGNKLWLMRQNTTIAGFEHIINIDSPAIWSTVTNPFTVSGNVTILPFENTLAYHIYLIDGTIVNESSLTVTPTVGNAGSFSRDFNLSSAGLTDWIIIQFADISAADSSTLALGSVILKAP
;
A
#
# COMPACT_ATOMS: atom_id res chain seq x y z
N THR A 1 -1.42 25.19 -25.65
CA THR A 1 -2.55 24.98 -24.74
C THR A 1 -3.23 23.67 -25.14
N GLY A 2 -2.89 22.57 -24.47
CA GLY A 2 -3.49 21.25 -24.73
C GLY A 2 -4.94 21.19 -24.21
N THR A 3 -5.77 20.39 -24.88
CA THR A 3 -7.10 20.06 -24.38
C THR A 3 -6.94 19.12 -23.17
N PRO A 4 -7.58 19.38 -22.02
CA PRO A 4 -7.57 18.43 -20.89
C PRO A 4 -8.10 17.07 -21.34
N HIS A 5 -7.43 16.01 -20.94
CA HIS A 5 -7.86 14.64 -21.15
C HIS A 5 -7.63 13.82 -19.87
N GLN A 6 -8.41 12.76 -19.70
CA GLN A 6 -8.28 11.86 -18.56
C GLN A 6 -7.18 10.82 -18.85
N GLU A 7 -6.10 10.82 -18.05
CA GLU A 7 -5.05 9.81 -18.14
C GLU A 7 -5.40 8.53 -17.39
N SER A 8 -5.95 8.68 -16.18
CA SER A 8 -6.26 7.54 -15.31
C SER A 8 -7.38 7.89 -14.36
N GLN A 9 -7.99 6.87 -13.77
CA GLN A 9 -9.00 7.01 -12.74
C GLN A 9 -8.90 5.88 -11.72
N VAL A 10 -9.36 6.14 -10.51
CA VAL A 10 -9.48 5.15 -9.44
C VAL A 10 -10.83 5.31 -8.77
N GLN A 11 -11.45 4.18 -8.44
CA GLN A 11 -12.68 4.16 -7.65
C GLN A 11 -12.30 4.08 -6.16
N LEU A 12 -12.74 5.05 -5.37
CA LEU A 12 -12.36 5.17 -3.96
C LEU A 12 -13.25 4.33 -3.03
N GLY A 13 -14.38 3.85 -3.50
CA GLY A 13 -15.35 3.09 -2.72
C GLY A 13 -16.73 3.74 -2.67
N ASP A 14 -17.63 3.14 -1.89
CA ASP A 14 -18.99 3.63 -1.67
C ASP A 14 -19.05 4.48 -0.39
N ARG A 15 -19.90 5.50 -0.41
CA ARG A 15 -20.24 6.35 0.77
C ARG A 15 -19.01 6.93 1.50
N ILE A 16 -18.03 7.35 0.73
CA ILE A 16 -16.86 8.05 1.28
C ILE A 16 -17.13 9.55 1.43
N GLN A 17 -16.48 10.17 2.41
CA GLN A 17 -16.44 11.62 2.56
C GLN A 17 -15.00 12.08 2.33
N ILE A 18 -14.79 12.83 1.24
CA ILE A 18 -13.48 13.42 0.95
C ILE A 18 -13.32 14.70 1.76
N ASN A 19 -12.29 14.75 2.62
CA ASN A 19 -11.93 15.92 3.41
C ASN A 19 -10.99 16.84 2.65
N SER A 20 -9.99 16.27 1.98
CA SER A 20 -9.05 17.04 1.15
C SER A 20 -8.40 16.18 0.08
N VAL A 21 -8.06 16.83 -1.03
CA VAL A 21 -7.19 16.32 -2.09
C VAL A 21 -6.08 17.33 -2.31
N ASP A 22 -4.84 16.90 -2.23
CA ASP A 22 -3.67 17.73 -2.51
C ASP A 22 -2.74 17.02 -3.49
N ILE A 23 -2.06 17.79 -4.32
CA ILE A 23 -1.04 17.27 -5.23
C ILE A 23 0.26 17.99 -4.94
N SER A 24 1.22 17.26 -4.39
CA SER A 24 2.53 17.79 -4.09
C SER A 24 3.64 16.79 -4.47
N SER A 25 4.72 17.28 -5.05
CA SER A 25 5.87 16.47 -5.47
C SER A 25 5.50 15.25 -6.34
N GLY A 26 4.47 15.39 -7.20
CA GLY A 26 3.99 14.31 -8.08
C GLY A 26 3.15 13.23 -7.38
N VAL A 27 2.79 13.45 -6.11
CA VAL A 27 1.95 12.55 -5.31
C VAL A 27 0.57 13.18 -5.11
N ILE A 28 -0.48 12.40 -5.31
CA ILE A 28 -1.85 12.78 -4.96
C ILE A 28 -2.10 12.29 -3.53
N HIS A 29 -2.28 13.22 -2.62
CA HIS A 29 -2.63 12.96 -1.22
C HIS A 29 -4.13 13.11 -1.04
N LEU A 30 -4.76 12.06 -0.55
CA LEU A 30 -6.19 12.01 -0.29
C LEU A 30 -6.42 11.78 1.20
N ASN A 31 -7.21 12.65 1.83
CA ASN A 31 -7.70 12.49 3.18
C ASN A 31 -9.21 12.35 3.15
N MET A 32 -9.73 11.27 3.72
CA MET A 32 -11.14 10.94 3.64
C MET A 32 -11.62 10.19 4.88
N VAL A 33 -12.95 10.04 4.98
CA VAL A 33 -13.60 9.15 5.94
C VAL A 33 -14.30 8.07 5.13
N VAL A 34 -14.07 6.83 5.50
CA VAL A 34 -14.65 5.64 4.85
C VAL A 34 -15.59 4.93 5.83
N GLN A 35 -16.39 4.02 5.28
CA GLN A 35 -17.26 3.17 6.07
C GLN A 35 -16.43 2.19 6.91
N GLY A 36 -16.58 2.27 8.23
CA GLY A 36 -16.04 1.27 9.14
C GLY A 36 -16.97 0.04 9.25
N PRO A 37 -16.47 -1.10 9.75
CA PRO A 37 -17.21 -2.37 9.79
C PRO A 37 -18.46 -2.34 10.69
N ILE A 38 -18.54 -1.40 11.62
CA ILE A 38 -19.67 -1.24 12.55
C ILE A 38 -20.48 0.04 12.30
N ASP A 39 -20.12 0.82 11.27
CA ASP A 39 -20.80 2.08 10.97
C ASP A 39 -22.21 1.84 10.41
N PRO A 40 -23.19 2.66 10.81
CA PRO A 40 -24.46 2.70 10.11
C PRO A 40 -24.25 3.08 8.65
N LEU A 41 -25.07 2.54 7.75
CA LEU A 41 -24.95 2.75 6.30
C LEU A 41 -24.95 4.23 5.86
N CYS A 42 -25.50 5.13 6.68
CA CYS A 42 -25.56 6.57 6.38
C CYS A 42 -24.28 7.35 6.75
N CYS A 43 -23.42 6.76 7.62
CA CYS A 43 -22.57 7.62 8.42
C CYS A 43 -21.17 7.00 8.55
N PRO A 44 -20.32 7.15 7.54
CA PRO A 44 -18.93 6.70 7.60
C PRO A 44 -18.19 7.45 8.73
N SER A 45 -17.36 6.75 9.49
CA SER A 45 -16.66 7.36 10.62
C SER A 45 -15.16 7.04 10.67
N GLN A 46 -14.65 6.20 9.77
CA GLN A 46 -13.28 5.72 9.83
C GLN A 46 -12.33 6.60 9.01
N PRO A 47 -11.43 7.38 9.67
CA PRO A 47 -10.47 8.21 8.95
C PRO A 47 -9.47 7.37 8.15
N GLN A 48 -9.23 7.77 6.91
CA GLN A 48 -8.28 7.11 6.02
C GLN A 48 -7.50 8.15 5.20
N LYS A 49 -6.21 7.87 5.01
CA LYS A 49 -5.32 8.63 4.14
C LYS A 49 -4.80 7.70 3.05
N GLN A 50 -4.79 8.19 1.82
CA GLN A 50 -4.25 7.45 0.68
C GLN A 50 -3.31 8.35 -0.12
N ASN A 51 -2.21 7.75 -0.62
CA ASN A 51 -1.27 8.42 -1.51
C ASN A 51 -1.21 7.65 -2.82
N TYR A 52 -1.46 8.36 -3.93
CA TYR A 52 -1.40 7.80 -5.27
C TYR A 52 -0.27 8.42 -6.07
N TRP A 53 0.37 7.60 -6.88
CA TRP A 53 1.35 8.01 -7.85
C TRP A 53 0.89 7.64 -9.25
N LEU A 54 1.06 8.56 -10.19
CA LEU A 54 0.85 8.28 -11.61
C LEU A 54 2.16 7.71 -12.17
N ILE A 55 2.15 6.41 -12.49
CA ILE A 55 3.29 5.70 -13.06
C ILE A 55 2.86 5.17 -14.43
N GLY A 56 3.52 5.63 -15.48
CA GLY A 56 3.00 5.45 -16.83
C GLY A 56 1.67 6.19 -16.98
N ASN A 57 0.61 5.45 -17.29
CA ASN A 57 -0.76 5.96 -17.42
C ASN A 57 -1.70 5.38 -16.35
N LYS A 58 -1.16 4.84 -15.25
CA LYS A 58 -1.93 4.19 -14.18
C LYS A 58 -1.69 4.89 -12.84
N LEU A 59 -2.78 5.16 -12.12
CA LEU A 59 -2.73 5.58 -10.72
C LEU A 59 -2.50 4.36 -9.83
N TRP A 60 -1.37 4.37 -9.13
CA TRP A 60 -1.01 3.35 -8.17
C TRP A 60 -1.25 3.85 -6.75
N LEU A 61 -2.01 3.10 -5.95
CA LEU A 61 -2.08 3.31 -4.51
C LEU A 61 -0.74 2.88 -3.91
N MET A 62 0.03 3.85 -3.44
CA MET A 62 1.36 3.58 -2.89
C MET A 62 1.37 3.49 -1.37
N ARG A 63 0.42 4.15 -0.73
CA ARG A 63 0.24 4.15 0.71
C ARG A 63 -1.22 4.31 1.09
N GLN A 64 -1.65 3.53 2.07
CA GLN A 64 -2.92 3.71 2.76
C GLN A 64 -2.69 3.56 4.25
N ASN A 65 -3.21 4.51 5.02
CA ASN A 65 -3.24 4.46 6.48
C ASN A 65 -4.68 4.63 6.93
N THR A 66 -5.14 3.75 7.82
CA THR A 66 -6.48 3.82 8.40
C THR A 66 -6.39 4.01 9.91
N THR A 67 -7.19 4.89 10.48
CA THR A 67 -7.21 5.11 11.94
C THR A 67 -8.38 4.33 12.54
N ILE A 68 -8.08 3.43 13.47
CA ILE A 68 -9.06 2.60 14.17
C ILE A 68 -8.90 2.84 15.68
N ALA A 69 -9.97 3.22 16.36
CA ALA A 69 -9.95 3.50 17.80
C ALA A 69 -8.84 4.47 18.23
N GLY A 70 -8.50 5.45 17.37
CA GLY A 70 -7.45 6.44 17.60
C GLY A 70 -6.02 5.99 17.26
N PHE A 71 -5.83 4.75 16.79
CA PHE A 71 -4.53 4.22 16.38
C PHE A 71 -4.43 4.17 14.86
N GLU A 72 -3.39 4.80 14.31
CA GLU A 72 -3.15 4.79 12.87
C GLU A 72 -2.35 3.54 12.46
N HIS A 73 -2.94 2.70 11.62
CA HIS A 73 -2.29 1.54 11.01
C HIS A 73 -1.39 2.03 9.87
N ILE A 74 -0.09 1.79 9.99
CA ILE A 74 0.92 2.23 9.01
C ILE A 74 1.87 1.07 8.72
N ILE A 75 2.20 0.89 7.45
CA ILE A 75 3.27 0.02 7.00
C ILE A 75 4.37 0.92 6.43
N ASN A 76 5.55 0.90 7.03
CA ASN A 76 6.75 1.57 6.52
C ASN A 76 7.68 0.54 5.92
N ILE A 77 8.25 0.86 4.76
CA ILE A 77 9.30 0.07 4.13
C ILE A 77 10.61 0.82 4.35
N ASP A 78 11.54 0.19 5.09
CA ASP A 78 12.80 0.79 5.48
C ASP A 78 13.88 0.53 4.43
N SER A 79 13.83 -0.63 3.78
CA SER A 79 14.79 -1.03 2.74
C SER A 79 14.11 -2.00 1.76
N PRO A 80 14.46 -1.97 0.46
CA PRO A 80 15.31 -0.99 -0.25
C PRO A 80 14.67 0.40 -0.36
N ALA A 81 15.48 1.40 -0.67
CA ALA A 81 14.95 2.73 -0.96
C ALA A 81 14.11 2.69 -2.25
N ILE A 82 13.05 3.49 -2.29
CA ILE A 82 12.21 3.62 -3.48
C ILE A 82 13.04 4.09 -4.69
N TRP A 83 12.73 3.58 -5.87
CA TRP A 83 13.45 3.80 -7.14
C TRP A 83 14.88 3.23 -7.19
N SER A 84 15.30 2.42 -6.22
CA SER A 84 16.60 1.77 -6.28
C SER A 84 16.60 0.56 -7.22
N THR A 85 17.78 0.26 -7.77
CA THR A 85 18.02 -1.02 -8.46
C THR A 85 18.40 -2.05 -7.42
N VAL A 86 17.82 -3.24 -7.50
CA VAL A 86 18.13 -4.36 -6.61
C VAL A 86 18.86 -5.46 -7.37
N THR A 87 19.70 -6.21 -6.67
CA THR A 87 20.28 -7.46 -7.17
C THR A 87 19.42 -8.64 -6.73
N ASN A 88 19.43 -9.73 -7.49
CA ASN A 88 18.64 -10.91 -7.15
C ASN A 88 19.53 -11.99 -6.50
N PRO A 89 19.22 -12.54 -5.30
CA PRO A 89 18.09 -12.19 -4.45
C PRO A 89 18.26 -10.84 -3.74
N PHE A 90 17.15 -10.25 -3.26
CA PHE A 90 17.16 -9.04 -2.45
C PHE A 90 16.18 -9.15 -1.27
N THR A 91 16.45 -8.37 -0.23
CA THR A 91 15.61 -8.35 0.98
C THR A 91 14.80 -7.06 1.03
N VAL A 92 13.51 -7.17 1.33
CA VAL A 92 12.69 -6.03 1.72
C VAL A 92 12.43 -6.10 3.21
N SER A 93 12.65 -5.00 3.91
CA SER A 93 12.40 -4.88 5.35
C SER A 93 11.60 -3.63 5.68
N GLY A 94 10.90 -3.69 6.81
CA GLY A 94 10.05 -2.60 7.26
C GLY A 94 9.47 -2.83 8.62
N ASN A 95 8.54 -1.94 8.97
CA ASN A 95 7.86 -1.97 10.26
C ASN A 95 6.37 -1.64 10.11
N VAL A 96 5.59 -2.04 11.11
CA VAL A 96 4.17 -1.70 11.26
C VAL A 96 3.94 -1.01 12.60
N THR A 97 3.05 -0.03 12.64
CA THR A 97 2.68 0.66 13.89
C THR A 97 1.74 -0.18 14.75
N ILE A 98 0.90 -0.98 14.11
CA ILE A 98 -0.03 -1.90 14.76
C ILE A 98 0.18 -3.28 14.14
N LEU A 99 0.25 -4.30 14.99
CA LEU A 99 0.37 -5.69 14.53
C LEU A 99 -0.86 -6.09 13.73
N PRO A 100 -0.70 -6.62 12.52
CA PRO A 100 -1.79 -7.14 11.72
C PRO A 100 -2.40 -8.40 12.36
N PHE A 101 -3.59 -8.77 11.92
CA PHE A 101 -4.23 -10.00 12.37
C PHE A 101 -3.31 -11.21 12.15
N GLU A 102 -3.17 -12.06 13.16
CA GLU A 102 -2.25 -13.21 13.19
C GLU A 102 -0.79 -12.86 12.86
N ASN A 103 -0.39 -11.60 13.06
CA ASN A 103 0.93 -11.09 12.71
C ASN A 103 1.29 -11.32 11.23
N THR A 104 0.32 -11.24 10.32
CA THR A 104 0.51 -11.58 8.91
C THR A 104 0.18 -10.40 8.01
N LEU A 105 1.10 -10.04 7.12
CA LEU A 105 0.87 -9.12 6.01
C LEU A 105 0.72 -9.92 4.71
N ALA A 106 -0.28 -9.58 3.91
CA ALA A 106 -0.33 -9.98 2.52
C ALA A 106 0.69 -9.16 1.70
N TYR A 107 1.25 -9.75 0.64
CA TYR A 107 2.02 -8.98 -0.32
C TYR A 107 1.73 -9.38 -1.76
N HIS A 108 1.88 -8.40 -2.65
CA HIS A 108 1.78 -8.58 -4.09
C HIS A 108 2.98 -7.92 -4.78
N ILE A 109 3.49 -8.57 -5.81
CA ILE A 109 4.50 -8.01 -6.70
C ILE A 109 3.86 -7.81 -8.07
N TYR A 110 3.92 -6.58 -8.55
CA TYR A 110 3.35 -6.17 -9.83
C TYR A 110 4.43 -5.68 -10.78
N LEU A 111 4.22 -5.89 -12.06
CA LEU A 111 4.81 -5.05 -13.10
C LEU A 111 4.10 -3.70 -13.12
N ILE A 112 4.73 -2.68 -13.71
CA ILE A 112 4.14 -1.34 -13.79
C ILE A 112 2.84 -1.26 -14.62
N ASP A 113 2.59 -2.24 -15.48
CA ASP A 113 1.32 -2.38 -16.23
C ASP A 113 0.18 -2.92 -15.38
N GLY A 114 0.48 -3.46 -14.18
CA GLY A 114 -0.46 -4.04 -13.25
C GLY A 114 -0.54 -5.56 -13.27
N THR A 115 0.28 -6.23 -14.07
CA THR A 115 0.37 -7.69 -14.07
C THR A 115 0.92 -8.17 -12.73
N ILE A 116 0.23 -9.12 -12.08
CA ILE A 116 0.70 -9.76 -10.85
C ILE A 116 1.76 -10.79 -11.21
N VAL A 117 2.95 -10.64 -10.64
CA VAL A 117 4.07 -11.57 -10.82
C VAL A 117 4.12 -12.61 -9.71
N ASN A 118 3.82 -12.17 -8.48
CA ASN A 118 3.83 -13.02 -7.31
C ASN A 118 2.89 -12.45 -6.25
N GLU A 119 2.25 -13.33 -5.49
CA GLU A 119 1.43 -12.97 -4.34
C GLU A 119 1.58 -14.03 -3.25
N SER A 120 1.63 -13.60 -1.99
CA SER A 120 1.71 -14.47 -0.83
C SER A 120 1.58 -13.63 0.45
N SER A 121 2.05 -14.17 1.57
CA SER A 121 2.09 -13.50 2.85
C SER A 121 3.45 -13.61 3.52
N LEU A 122 3.68 -12.77 4.52
CA LEU A 122 4.84 -12.83 5.40
C LEU A 122 4.42 -12.61 6.86
N THR A 123 5.24 -13.09 7.78
CA THR A 123 5.03 -12.91 9.21
C THR A 123 5.73 -11.64 9.71
N VAL A 124 5.02 -10.87 10.51
CA VAL A 124 5.54 -9.72 11.25
C VAL A 124 6.01 -10.18 12.62
N THR A 125 7.21 -9.83 13.00
CA THR A 125 7.75 -10.10 14.33
C THR A 125 7.32 -8.99 15.29
N PRO A 126 6.58 -9.28 16.37
CA PRO A 126 6.20 -8.30 17.36
C PRO A 126 7.41 -7.59 17.97
N THR A 127 7.27 -6.29 18.22
CA THR A 127 8.22 -5.47 18.95
C THR A 127 7.56 -4.86 20.20
N VAL A 128 8.15 -3.82 20.79
CA VAL A 128 7.57 -3.19 21.99
C VAL A 128 6.23 -2.53 21.67
N GLY A 129 5.25 -2.75 22.50
CA GLY A 129 3.88 -2.24 22.32
C GLY A 129 3.09 -3.06 21.31
N ASN A 130 2.32 -2.38 20.47
CA ASN A 130 1.52 -3.01 19.40
C ASN A 130 2.22 -3.00 18.04
N ALA A 131 3.49 -2.59 17.99
CA ALA A 131 4.26 -2.49 16.75
C ALA A 131 4.94 -3.80 16.37
N GLY A 132 5.41 -3.88 15.13
CA GLY A 132 6.18 -5.02 14.66
C GLY A 132 7.14 -4.66 13.55
N SER A 133 8.06 -5.58 13.24
CA SER A 133 8.99 -5.48 12.13
C SER A 133 8.87 -6.69 11.21
N PHE A 134 9.21 -6.51 9.95
CA PHE A 134 9.24 -7.60 8.97
C PHE A 134 10.48 -7.52 8.11
N SER A 135 10.88 -8.69 7.61
CA SER A 135 11.94 -8.83 6.62
C SER A 135 11.64 -10.03 5.75
N ARG A 136 11.76 -9.87 4.43
CA ARG A 136 11.48 -10.93 3.46
C ARG A 136 12.49 -10.91 2.33
N ASP A 137 13.08 -12.08 2.06
CA ASP A 137 13.93 -12.28 0.89
C ASP A 137 13.08 -12.63 -0.32
N PHE A 138 13.37 -11.96 -1.43
CA PHE A 138 12.74 -12.20 -2.72
C PHE A 138 13.76 -12.71 -3.71
N ASN A 139 13.40 -13.80 -4.40
CA ASN A 139 14.15 -14.33 -5.53
C ASN A 139 13.23 -14.33 -6.76
N LEU A 140 13.48 -13.43 -7.68
CA LEU A 140 12.69 -13.20 -8.88
C LEU A 140 13.36 -13.72 -10.16
N SER A 141 14.43 -14.50 -10.04
CA SER A 141 15.21 -14.99 -11.18
C SER A 141 14.39 -15.80 -12.18
N SER A 142 13.36 -16.54 -11.71
CA SER A 142 12.49 -17.33 -12.57
C SER A 142 11.41 -16.51 -13.29
N ALA A 143 11.20 -15.28 -12.89
CA ALA A 143 10.16 -14.41 -13.46
C ALA A 143 10.62 -13.63 -14.70
N GLY A 144 11.92 -13.66 -15.05
CA GLY A 144 12.47 -12.98 -16.23
C GLY A 144 12.27 -11.44 -16.19
N LEU A 145 12.19 -10.88 -14.99
CA LEU A 145 11.90 -9.46 -14.80
C LEU A 145 13.13 -8.62 -15.14
N THR A 146 12.97 -7.69 -16.04
CA THR A 146 14.03 -6.77 -16.49
C THR A 146 13.67 -5.31 -16.34
N ASP A 147 12.52 -5.01 -15.72
CA ASP A 147 11.95 -3.67 -15.65
C ASP A 147 11.52 -3.32 -14.23
N TRP A 148 10.85 -2.21 -14.06
CA TRP A 148 10.35 -1.73 -12.79
C TRP A 148 9.22 -2.62 -12.24
N ILE A 149 9.31 -2.91 -10.96
CA ILE A 149 8.31 -3.67 -10.20
C ILE A 149 7.79 -2.81 -9.04
N ILE A 150 6.57 -3.12 -8.62
CA ILE A 150 5.96 -2.55 -7.43
C ILE A 150 5.68 -3.68 -6.46
N ILE A 151 6.24 -3.60 -5.25
CA ILE A 151 5.93 -4.53 -4.17
C ILE A 151 5.02 -3.80 -3.19
N GLN A 152 3.84 -4.36 -2.95
CA GLN A 152 2.86 -3.84 -1.99
C GLN A 152 2.70 -4.82 -0.84
N PHE A 153 2.70 -4.30 0.38
CA PHE A 153 2.38 -5.02 1.61
C PHE A 153 1.08 -4.46 2.17
N ALA A 154 0.17 -5.33 2.58
CA ALA A 154 -1.15 -4.94 3.06
C ALA A 154 -1.50 -5.63 4.38
N ASP A 155 -2.01 -4.84 5.32
CA ASP A 155 -2.71 -5.30 6.51
C ASP A 155 -4.19 -5.43 6.16
N ILE A 156 -4.71 -6.65 6.23
CA ILE A 156 -6.08 -6.98 5.83
C ILE A 156 -6.93 -7.25 7.07
N SER A 157 -8.04 -6.56 7.18
CA SER A 157 -9.02 -6.76 8.25
C SER A 157 -9.60 -8.17 8.22
N ALA A 158 -9.55 -8.88 9.33
CA ALA A 158 -10.20 -10.18 9.49
C ALA A 158 -11.75 -10.07 9.56
N ALA A 159 -12.28 -8.89 9.84
CA ALA A 159 -13.71 -8.68 10.00
C ALA A 159 -14.45 -8.56 8.67
N ASP A 160 -13.86 -7.88 7.68
CA ASP A 160 -14.54 -7.49 6.45
C ASP A 160 -13.65 -7.55 5.20
N SER A 161 -12.40 -8.02 5.35
CA SER A 161 -11.39 -8.08 4.29
C SER A 161 -10.99 -6.72 3.72
N SER A 162 -11.32 -5.61 4.40
CA SER A 162 -10.85 -4.29 4.01
C SER A 162 -9.35 -4.14 4.24
N THR A 163 -8.70 -3.30 3.44
CA THR A 163 -7.29 -2.95 3.65
C THR A 163 -7.19 -1.88 4.74
N LEU A 164 -6.55 -2.19 5.87
CA LEU A 164 -6.33 -1.27 6.98
C LEU A 164 -5.09 -0.40 6.77
N ALA A 165 -4.03 -1.00 6.25
CA ALA A 165 -2.82 -0.29 5.87
C ALA A 165 -2.23 -0.90 4.60
N LEU A 166 -1.58 -0.07 3.80
CA LEU A 166 -0.81 -0.49 2.64
C LEU A 166 0.47 0.34 2.56
N GLY A 167 1.59 -0.34 2.35
CA GLY A 167 2.87 0.28 2.06
C GLY A 167 3.48 -0.33 0.82
N SER A 168 4.04 0.50 -0.07
CA SER A 168 4.59 0.04 -1.34
C SER A 168 6.00 0.56 -1.58
N VAL A 169 6.78 -0.20 -2.32
CA VAL A 169 8.08 0.21 -2.84
C VAL A 169 8.15 -0.08 -4.34
N ILE A 170 8.76 0.87 -5.08
CA ILE A 170 9.05 0.71 -6.51
C ILE A 170 10.53 0.43 -6.64
N LEU A 171 10.87 -0.64 -7.32
CA LEU A 171 12.25 -1.10 -7.49
C LEU A 171 12.51 -1.43 -8.95
N LYS A 172 13.73 -1.18 -9.40
CA LYS A 172 14.18 -1.70 -10.69
C LYS A 172 14.66 -3.13 -10.48
N ALA A 173 14.02 -4.08 -11.19
CA ALA A 173 14.41 -5.47 -11.17
C ALA A 173 15.84 -5.66 -11.71
N PRO A 174 16.54 -6.73 -11.28
CA PRO A 174 17.92 -6.99 -11.66
C PRO A 174 18.11 -7.19 -13.15
#